data_08a4463acc33aed1cd7f0d3d4d8389e8
#
_entry.id   08a4463acc33aed1cd7f0d3d4d8389e8
#
_cell.length_a   1.000
_cell.length_b   1.000
_cell.length_c   1.000
_cell.angle_alpha   90.00
_cell.angle_beta   90.00
_cell.angle_gamma   90.00
#
_symmetry.space_group_name_H-M   'P 1'
#
loop_
_entity.id
_entity.type
_entity.pdbx_description
1 polymer ?
#
loop_
_entity_poly.entity_id
_entity_poly.type
_entity_poly.pdbx_seq_one_letter_code
_entity_poly.pdbx_strand_id
1 'polypeptide(L)'
;MKRLIVYKNRFQNLIFGDSVHRFEEKLLLLSTLSLALILAVSTGFNFILDLKLSITIASGTGALVLFCLYLFSRLVSRGNAVFLTTSIIILIFVDTIWFVNYGSNGPIMSTFVVYYSFLLLVFDKRHFLLISVILVFNIIVLYLFEVNYPEIIGDYTNLTARKADNYIGLVFSFLVIYSFLSAIKMNYIHEYERAKMSDRLKSAFLANMSHEIRTPLNAIVGFSSLIADTEISESDKQMFKEQVITNSDYLLSLIEDIIDVSKIESDQLTVNLKNVDVVPLIMNIVQAFQLAIPNSKNVQVVCGIRMSQLMVTVDQIRLEQILRNLLANAVKFTDEGEIEVNCIQENDFFIFSVKDSGIGIDPEHQQVIFDRFMKIDNHKQHLYRGTGIGLFLSKQLVEIFGGRIWVESEVGKGSIFYFSIPA
;
A
#
# COMPACT_ATOMS: atom_id res chain seq x y z
N MET A 1 -0.58 -22.94 2.23
CA MET A 1 -0.75 -21.49 2.32
C MET A 1 -0.79 -20.80 0.95
N LYS A 2 0.21 -20.92 0.07
CA LYS A 2 0.22 -20.29 -1.28
C LYS A 2 -1.03 -20.60 -2.13
N ARG A 3 -1.56 -21.84 -2.16
CA ARG A 3 -2.77 -22.19 -2.90
C ARG A 3 -4.03 -21.46 -2.41
N LEU A 4 -4.20 -21.30 -1.11
CA LEU A 4 -5.32 -20.57 -0.51
C LEU A 4 -5.30 -19.06 -0.88
N ILE A 5 -4.13 -18.45 -0.96
CA ILE A 5 -3.94 -17.04 -1.37
C ILE A 5 -4.32 -16.88 -2.85
N VAL A 6 -3.90 -17.80 -3.71
CA VAL A 6 -4.25 -17.77 -5.14
C VAL A 6 -5.75 -17.93 -5.36
N TYR A 7 -6.43 -18.83 -4.62
CA TYR A 7 -7.89 -18.98 -4.68
C TYR A 7 -8.61 -17.73 -4.17
N LYS A 8 -8.13 -17.13 -3.08
CA LYS A 8 -8.69 -15.89 -2.52
C LYS A 8 -8.58 -14.73 -3.52
N ASN A 9 -7.43 -14.58 -4.18
CA ASN A 9 -7.23 -13.51 -5.16
C ASN A 9 -8.09 -13.76 -6.42
N ARG A 10 -8.20 -14.98 -6.91
CA ARG A 10 -9.10 -15.31 -8.02
C ARG A 10 -10.57 -15.04 -7.68
N PHE A 11 -11.02 -15.40 -6.49
CA PHE A 11 -12.39 -15.15 -6.04
C PHE A 11 -12.67 -13.63 -5.88
N GLN A 12 -11.73 -12.88 -5.35
CA GLN A 12 -11.83 -11.41 -5.26
C GLN A 12 -11.91 -10.78 -6.66
N ASN A 13 -11.05 -11.17 -7.59
CA ASN A 13 -11.10 -10.65 -8.97
C ASN A 13 -12.37 -11.04 -9.71
N LEU A 14 -12.94 -12.21 -9.42
CA LEU A 14 -14.22 -12.63 -9.99
C LEU A 14 -15.37 -11.72 -9.56
N ILE A 15 -15.43 -11.32 -8.28
CA ILE A 15 -16.52 -10.51 -7.73
C ILE A 15 -16.28 -9.02 -8.01
N PHE A 16 -15.08 -8.50 -7.76
CA PHE A 16 -14.80 -7.08 -7.76
C PHE A 16 -14.20 -6.55 -9.06
N GLY A 17 -13.60 -7.40 -9.90
CA GLY A 17 -12.80 -7.00 -11.06
C GLY A 17 -11.47 -6.36 -10.65
N ASP A 18 -10.58 -6.12 -11.63
CA ASP A 18 -9.21 -5.64 -11.38
C ASP A 18 -9.12 -4.14 -10.99
N SER A 19 -10.22 -3.40 -11.13
CA SER A 19 -10.24 -1.93 -11.07
C SER A 19 -10.88 -1.32 -9.81
N VAL A 20 -11.31 -2.14 -8.83
CA VAL A 20 -11.98 -1.66 -7.61
C VAL A 20 -10.96 -1.40 -6.50
N HIS A 21 -10.77 -0.12 -6.14
CA HIS A 21 -9.79 0.28 -5.14
C HIS A 21 -10.38 0.70 -3.79
N ARG A 22 -11.60 1.29 -3.78
CA ARG A 22 -12.23 1.80 -2.56
C ARG A 22 -13.03 0.72 -1.83
N PHE A 23 -13.01 0.75 -0.51
CA PHE A 23 -13.77 -0.18 0.33
C PHE A 23 -15.28 -0.07 0.09
N GLU A 24 -15.80 1.15 -0.03
CA GLU A 24 -17.21 1.44 -0.27
C GLU A 24 -17.68 0.83 -1.61
N GLU A 25 -16.85 0.88 -2.64
CA GLU A 25 -17.14 0.27 -3.95
C GLU A 25 -17.24 -1.25 -3.86
N LYS A 26 -16.30 -1.90 -3.14
CA LYS A 26 -16.35 -3.34 -2.88
C LYS A 26 -17.61 -3.72 -2.11
N LEU A 27 -17.99 -2.90 -1.15
CA LEU A 27 -19.20 -3.12 -0.36
C LEU A 27 -20.47 -2.97 -1.22
N LEU A 28 -20.55 -1.97 -2.09
CA LEU A 28 -21.65 -1.79 -3.04
C LEU A 28 -21.79 -3.03 -3.94
N LEU A 29 -20.70 -3.50 -4.53
CA LEU A 29 -20.72 -4.69 -5.40
C LEU A 29 -21.13 -5.95 -4.63
N LEU A 30 -20.61 -6.15 -3.44
CA LEU A 30 -20.96 -7.30 -2.61
C LEU A 30 -22.44 -7.27 -2.21
N SER A 31 -22.95 -6.12 -1.79
CA SER A 31 -24.33 -5.97 -1.36
C SER A 31 -25.33 -6.14 -2.50
N THR A 32 -25.08 -5.54 -3.66
CA THR A 32 -25.96 -5.68 -4.83
C THR A 32 -26.01 -7.13 -5.34
N LEU A 33 -24.85 -7.81 -5.39
CA LEU A 33 -24.78 -9.22 -5.78
C LEU A 33 -25.46 -10.13 -4.77
N SER A 34 -25.21 -9.92 -3.45
CA SER A 34 -25.83 -10.71 -2.39
C SER A 34 -27.35 -10.56 -2.40
N LEU A 35 -27.84 -9.33 -2.56
CA LEU A 35 -29.28 -9.06 -2.60
C LEU A 35 -29.94 -9.67 -3.85
N ALA A 36 -29.26 -9.62 -5.00
CA ALA A 36 -29.73 -10.28 -6.23
C ALA A 36 -29.84 -11.79 -6.05
N LEU A 37 -28.85 -12.43 -5.43
CA LEU A 37 -28.88 -13.88 -5.16
C LEU A 37 -30.00 -14.25 -4.18
N ILE A 38 -30.22 -13.45 -3.14
CA ILE A 38 -31.29 -13.67 -2.16
C ILE A 38 -32.65 -13.62 -2.84
N LEU A 39 -32.90 -12.59 -3.66
CA LEU A 39 -34.15 -12.49 -4.39
C LEU A 39 -34.37 -13.62 -5.40
N ALA A 40 -33.31 -14.09 -6.05
CA ALA A 40 -33.39 -15.25 -6.94
C ALA A 40 -33.79 -16.52 -6.18
N VAL A 41 -33.20 -16.75 -4.99
CA VAL A 41 -33.58 -17.88 -4.11
C VAL A 41 -34.98 -17.71 -3.57
N SER A 42 -35.36 -16.49 -3.12
CA SER A 42 -36.72 -16.17 -2.66
C SER A 42 -37.76 -16.44 -3.74
N THR A 43 -37.48 -16.17 -5.01
CA THR A 43 -38.36 -16.49 -6.13
C THR A 43 -38.70 -18.00 -6.19
N GLY A 44 -37.72 -18.86 -5.95
CA GLY A 44 -37.92 -20.30 -5.85
C GLY A 44 -38.79 -20.69 -4.65
N PHE A 45 -38.58 -20.08 -3.48
CA PHE A 45 -39.40 -20.33 -2.29
C PHE A 45 -40.85 -19.82 -2.46
N ASN A 46 -41.04 -18.66 -3.10
CA ASN A 46 -42.36 -18.14 -3.38
C ASN A 46 -43.22 -19.12 -4.23
N PHE A 47 -42.57 -19.78 -5.20
CA PHE A 47 -43.21 -20.83 -6.01
C PHE A 47 -43.57 -22.06 -5.15
N ILE A 48 -42.66 -22.50 -4.26
CA ILE A 48 -42.90 -23.67 -3.38
C ILE A 48 -44.03 -23.40 -2.36
N LEU A 49 -44.10 -22.18 -1.86
CA LEU A 49 -45.13 -21.75 -0.89
C LEU A 49 -46.45 -21.38 -1.51
N ASP A 50 -46.60 -21.50 -2.83
CA ASP A 50 -47.79 -21.15 -3.61
C ASP A 50 -48.27 -19.72 -3.31
N LEU A 51 -47.32 -18.76 -3.24
CA LEU A 51 -47.62 -17.36 -3.06
C LEU A 51 -48.18 -16.75 -4.35
N LYS A 52 -48.78 -15.55 -4.24
CA LYS A 52 -49.31 -14.82 -5.42
C LYS A 52 -48.25 -14.73 -6.54
N LEU A 53 -48.70 -14.96 -7.77
CA LEU A 53 -47.84 -14.86 -8.94
C LEU A 53 -47.10 -13.51 -9.06
N SER A 54 -47.80 -12.43 -8.61
CA SER A 54 -47.20 -11.08 -8.56
C SER A 54 -45.96 -10.99 -7.68
N ILE A 55 -45.92 -11.68 -6.54
CA ILE A 55 -44.78 -11.72 -5.62
C ILE A 55 -43.59 -12.45 -6.30
N THR A 56 -43.86 -13.59 -6.94
CA THR A 56 -42.85 -14.38 -7.65
C THR A 56 -42.27 -13.58 -8.83
N ILE A 57 -43.11 -12.86 -9.59
CA ILE A 57 -42.63 -12.00 -10.67
C ILE A 57 -41.83 -10.83 -10.12
N ALA A 58 -42.30 -10.17 -9.05
CA ALA A 58 -41.57 -9.04 -8.46
C ALA A 58 -40.20 -9.45 -7.91
N SER A 59 -40.08 -10.56 -7.21
CA SER A 59 -38.81 -11.05 -6.70
C SER A 59 -37.84 -11.47 -7.84
N GLY A 60 -38.35 -12.11 -8.89
CA GLY A 60 -37.53 -12.50 -10.05
C GLY A 60 -37.05 -11.30 -10.87
N THR A 61 -37.92 -10.34 -11.14
CA THR A 61 -37.53 -9.08 -11.82
C THR A 61 -36.55 -8.28 -10.99
N GLY A 62 -36.76 -8.21 -9.67
CA GLY A 62 -35.84 -7.56 -8.76
C GLY A 62 -34.46 -8.18 -8.72
N ALA A 63 -34.39 -9.51 -8.71
CA ALA A 63 -33.11 -10.22 -8.81
C ALA A 63 -32.34 -9.85 -10.10
N LEU A 64 -33.06 -9.79 -11.24
CA LEU A 64 -32.50 -9.40 -12.52
C LEU A 64 -32.01 -7.95 -12.51
N VAL A 65 -32.82 -7.02 -12.02
CA VAL A 65 -32.46 -5.57 -11.93
C VAL A 65 -31.21 -5.40 -11.06
N LEU A 66 -31.15 -6.02 -9.88
CA LEU A 66 -29.99 -5.91 -9.00
C LEU A 66 -28.74 -6.54 -9.59
N PHE A 67 -28.89 -7.64 -10.33
CA PHE A 67 -27.78 -8.24 -11.05
C PHE A 67 -27.27 -7.34 -12.18
N CYS A 68 -28.16 -6.69 -12.91
CA CYS A 68 -27.79 -5.69 -13.91
C CYS A 68 -27.09 -4.47 -13.27
N LEU A 69 -27.57 -4.00 -12.12
CA LEU A 69 -26.92 -2.92 -11.36
C LEU A 69 -25.52 -3.34 -10.86
N TYR A 70 -25.37 -4.58 -10.41
CA TYR A 70 -24.06 -5.12 -10.07
C TYR A 70 -23.10 -5.09 -11.25
N LEU A 71 -23.53 -5.57 -12.42
CA LEU A 71 -22.72 -5.55 -13.64
C LEU A 71 -22.39 -4.11 -14.07
N PHE A 72 -23.38 -3.22 -14.04
CA PHE A 72 -23.16 -1.81 -14.34
C PHE A 72 -22.15 -1.15 -13.40
N SER A 73 -22.34 -1.33 -12.09
CA SER A 73 -21.42 -0.79 -11.08
C SER A 73 -20.00 -1.40 -11.18
N ARG A 74 -19.87 -2.60 -11.73
CA ARG A 74 -18.58 -3.25 -11.97
C ARG A 74 -17.85 -2.68 -13.20
N LEU A 75 -18.59 -2.26 -14.23
CA LEU A 75 -18.04 -1.88 -15.54
C LEU A 75 -17.84 -0.35 -15.67
N VAL A 76 -18.64 0.45 -14.97
CA VAL A 76 -18.64 1.92 -15.13
C VAL A 76 -17.73 2.58 -14.10
N SER A 77 -17.04 3.61 -14.52
CA SER A 77 -16.21 4.46 -13.65
C SER A 77 -17.04 5.19 -12.58
N ARG A 78 -16.51 5.40 -11.43
CA ARG A 78 -17.05 5.38 -10.10
C ARG A 78 -17.03 6.75 -9.45
N GLY A 79 -18.19 7.27 -9.19
CA GLY A 79 -18.37 8.52 -8.45
C GLY A 79 -19.59 8.42 -7.53
N ASN A 80 -19.75 9.41 -6.68
CA ASN A 80 -20.89 9.52 -5.75
C ASN A 80 -22.27 9.40 -6.47
N ALA A 81 -22.32 9.73 -7.77
CA ALA A 81 -23.53 9.58 -8.57
C ALA A 81 -23.96 8.12 -8.73
N VAL A 82 -23.04 7.17 -8.92
CA VAL A 82 -23.36 5.73 -9.04
C VAL A 82 -23.91 5.19 -7.74
N PHE A 83 -23.33 5.59 -6.59
CA PHE A 83 -23.85 5.21 -5.26
C PHE A 83 -25.26 5.74 -5.03
N LEU A 84 -25.50 7.00 -5.35
CA LEU A 84 -26.78 7.64 -5.17
C LEU A 84 -27.86 7.01 -6.06
N THR A 85 -27.57 6.83 -7.36
CA THR A 85 -28.54 6.23 -8.30
C THR A 85 -28.86 4.78 -7.94
N THR A 86 -27.86 3.99 -7.57
CA THR A 86 -28.06 2.60 -7.13
C THR A 86 -28.95 2.56 -5.87
N SER A 87 -28.68 3.43 -4.89
CA SER A 87 -29.48 3.51 -3.66
C SER A 87 -30.93 3.91 -3.93
N ILE A 88 -31.18 4.89 -4.80
CA ILE A 88 -32.55 5.30 -5.17
C ILE A 88 -33.29 4.14 -5.85
N ILE A 89 -32.65 3.43 -6.78
CA ILE A 89 -33.25 2.28 -7.48
C ILE A 89 -33.60 1.17 -6.49
N ILE A 90 -32.72 0.87 -5.52
CA ILE A 90 -33.00 -0.12 -4.47
C ILE A 90 -34.19 0.33 -3.61
N LEU A 91 -34.27 1.61 -3.22
CA LEU A 91 -35.38 2.13 -2.43
C LEU A 91 -36.71 1.97 -3.16
N ILE A 92 -36.79 2.42 -4.40
CA ILE A 92 -38.01 2.27 -5.24
C ILE A 92 -38.41 0.79 -5.36
N PHE A 93 -37.43 -0.10 -5.48
CA PHE A 93 -37.68 -1.53 -5.54
C PHE A 93 -38.22 -2.08 -4.22
N VAL A 94 -37.65 -1.68 -3.08
CA VAL A 94 -38.11 -2.08 -1.73
C VAL A 94 -39.53 -1.57 -1.49
N ASP A 95 -39.83 -0.33 -1.88
CA ASP A 95 -41.19 0.25 -1.79
C ASP A 95 -42.21 -0.51 -2.68
N THR A 96 -41.78 -0.92 -3.88
CA THR A 96 -42.62 -1.74 -4.76
C THR A 96 -42.95 -3.09 -4.11
N ILE A 97 -41.97 -3.72 -3.47
CA ILE A 97 -42.16 -4.99 -2.76
C ILE A 97 -43.16 -4.79 -1.58
N TRP A 98 -43.17 -3.64 -0.90
CA TRP A 98 -44.15 -3.35 0.14
C TRP A 98 -45.59 -3.63 -0.34
N PHE A 99 -45.95 -3.09 -1.51
CA PHE A 99 -47.32 -3.23 -2.06
C PHE A 99 -47.60 -4.65 -2.57
N VAL A 100 -46.60 -5.36 -3.05
CA VAL A 100 -46.77 -6.69 -3.66
C VAL A 100 -46.71 -7.80 -2.62
N ASN A 101 -45.91 -7.62 -1.55
CA ASN A 101 -45.60 -8.66 -0.56
C ASN A 101 -46.24 -8.39 0.81
N TYR A 102 -47.51 -8.09 0.81
CA TYR A 102 -48.40 -7.98 1.98
C TYR A 102 -47.99 -6.91 3.01
N GLY A 103 -47.32 -5.86 2.62
CA GLY A 103 -46.98 -4.69 3.45
C GLY A 103 -46.29 -5.07 4.77
N SER A 104 -46.77 -4.46 5.86
CA SER A 104 -46.23 -4.74 7.21
C SER A 104 -46.45 -6.16 7.71
N ASN A 105 -47.36 -6.91 7.08
CA ASN A 105 -47.62 -8.32 7.38
C ASN A 105 -46.59 -9.28 6.76
N GLY A 106 -45.83 -8.83 5.74
CA GLY A 106 -44.81 -9.60 5.05
C GLY A 106 -43.38 -9.39 5.61
N PRO A 107 -42.37 -10.02 5.01
CA PRO A 107 -40.97 -9.97 5.48
C PRO A 107 -40.27 -8.64 5.16
N ILE A 108 -40.95 -7.68 4.54
CA ILE A 108 -40.38 -6.45 4.02
C ILE A 108 -39.70 -5.60 5.10
N MET A 109 -40.23 -5.63 6.34
CA MET A 109 -39.64 -4.88 7.47
C MET A 109 -38.18 -5.29 7.71
N SER A 110 -37.86 -6.57 7.62
CA SER A 110 -36.48 -7.04 7.75
C SER A 110 -35.57 -6.59 6.58
N THR A 111 -36.16 -6.44 5.39
CA THR A 111 -35.46 -5.90 4.20
C THR A 111 -35.11 -4.42 4.37
N PHE A 112 -35.99 -3.60 5.01
CA PHE A 112 -35.68 -2.20 5.33
C PHE A 112 -34.49 -2.10 6.29
N VAL A 113 -34.36 -3.00 7.29
CA VAL A 113 -33.21 -3.02 8.21
C VAL A 113 -31.91 -3.32 7.46
N VAL A 114 -31.95 -4.28 6.55
CA VAL A 114 -30.80 -4.61 5.68
C VAL A 114 -30.42 -3.43 4.79
N TYR A 115 -31.41 -2.81 4.14
CA TYR A 115 -31.19 -1.66 3.28
C TYR A 115 -30.64 -0.46 4.04
N TYR A 116 -31.16 -0.16 5.22
CA TYR A 116 -30.64 0.90 6.09
C TYR A 116 -29.17 0.62 6.49
N SER A 117 -28.90 -0.59 6.91
CA SER A 117 -27.52 -1.00 7.25
C SER A 117 -26.56 -0.81 6.07
N PHE A 118 -26.99 -1.13 4.86
CA PHE A 118 -26.25 -0.89 3.63
C PHE A 118 -25.97 0.60 3.40
N LEU A 119 -26.98 1.47 3.53
CA LEU A 119 -26.81 2.92 3.32
C LEU A 119 -25.80 3.51 4.33
N LEU A 120 -25.87 3.10 5.60
CA LEU A 120 -24.91 3.56 6.62
C LEU A 120 -23.46 3.14 6.34
N LEU A 121 -23.26 2.06 5.57
CA LEU A 121 -21.93 1.58 5.22
C LEU A 121 -21.34 2.26 3.97
N VAL A 122 -22.23 2.70 3.06
CA VAL A 122 -21.80 3.25 1.76
C VAL A 122 -21.64 4.77 1.82
N PHE A 123 -22.46 5.46 2.61
CA PHE A 123 -22.41 6.92 2.71
C PHE A 123 -21.58 7.42 3.89
N ASP A 124 -21.01 8.62 3.73
CA ASP A 124 -20.28 9.31 4.79
C ASP A 124 -21.15 9.59 6.02
N LYS A 125 -20.53 9.53 7.21
CA LYS A 125 -21.20 9.80 8.51
C LYS A 125 -21.98 11.11 8.56
N ARG A 126 -21.59 12.14 7.78
CA ARG A 126 -22.29 13.43 7.69
C ARG A 126 -23.71 13.32 7.13
N HIS A 127 -24.02 12.24 6.40
CA HIS A 127 -25.33 12.00 5.80
C HIS A 127 -26.19 11.04 6.62
N PHE A 128 -25.69 10.44 7.70
CA PHE A 128 -26.40 9.40 8.47
C PHE A 128 -27.73 9.91 9.03
N LEU A 129 -27.76 11.12 9.63
CA LEU A 129 -29.01 11.69 10.16
C LEU A 129 -30.01 11.91 9.05
N LEU A 130 -29.60 12.49 7.92
CA LEU A 130 -30.48 12.73 6.78
C LEU A 130 -31.05 11.43 6.22
N ILE A 131 -30.24 10.42 6.02
CA ILE A 131 -30.65 9.09 5.55
C ILE A 131 -31.64 8.47 6.53
N SER A 132 -31.37 8.53 7.84
CA SER A 132 -32.27 8.01 8.87
C SER A 132 -33.65 8.69 8.84
N VAL A 133 -33.69 10.02 8.74
CA VAL A 133 -34.91 10.78 8.65
C VAL A 133 -35.72 10.43 7.40
N ILE A 134 -35.05 10.35 6.24
CA ILE A 134 -35.70 9.99 4.97
C ILE A 134 -36.32 8.59 5.05
N LEU A 135 -35.57 7.58 5.56
CA LEU A 135 -36.09 6.22 5.66
C LEU A 135 -37.21 6.06 6.66
N VAL A 136 -37.12 6.70 7.83
CA VAL A 136 -38.21 6.68 8.82
C VAL A 136 -39.47 7.34 8.23
N PHE A 137 -39.31 8.49 7.56
CA PHE A 137 -40.41 9.16 6.88
C PHE A 137 -41.04 8.27 5.79
N ASN A 138 -40.21 7.61 4.97
CA ASN A 138 -40.68 6.68 3.93
C ASN A 138 -41.50 5.54 4.54
N ILE A 139 -41.04 4.87 5.60
CA ILE A 139 -41.77 3.79 6.28
C ILE A 139 -43.12 4.30 6.84
N ILE A 140 -43.12 5.50 7.43
CA ILE A 140 -44.38 6.11 7.95
C ILE A 140 -45.36 6.34 6.81
N VAL A 141 -44.90 6.86 5.66
CA VAL A 141 -45.75 7.09 4.48
C VAL A 141 -46.33 5.78 3.96
N LEU A 142 -45.52 4.74 3.82
CA LEU A 142 -45.99 3.42 3.38
C LEU A 142 -46.99 2.82 4.36
N TYR A 143 -46.74 2.92 5.68
CA TYR A 143 -47.68 2.45 6.69
C TYR A 143 -49.02 3.22 6.67
N LEU A 144 -48.99 4.55 6.57
CA LEU A 144 -50.21 5.35 6.44
C LEU A 144 -50.99 5.00 5.16
N PHE A 145 -50.31 4.72 4.08
CA PHE A 145 -50.92 4.26 2.84
C PHE A 145 -51.61 2.90 3.03
N GLU A 146 -50.92 1.95 3.68
CA GLU A 146 -51.49 0.63 4.01
C GLU A 146 -52.76 0.72 4.85
N VAL A 147 -52.78 1.59 5.86
CA VAL A 147 -53.96 1.78 6.73
C VAL A 147 -55.16 2.39 5.99
N ASN A 148 -54.89 3.32 5.05
CA ASN A 148 -55.98 4.00 4.31
C ASN A 148 -56.49 3.20 3.10
N TYR A 149 -55.66 2.32 2.54
CA TYR A 149 -55.97 1.53 1.32
C TYR A 149 -55.61 0.06 1.47
N PRO A 150 -56.17 -0.69 2.46
CA PRO A 150 -55.79 -2.05 2.75
C PRO A 150 -56.09 -3.03 1.60
N GLU A 151 -57.07 -2.72 0.76
CA GLU A 151 -57.42 -3.52 -0.40
C GLU A 151 -56.31 -3.63 -1.48
N ILE A 152 -55.42 -2.62 -1.54
CA ILE A 152 -54.30 -2.63 -2.50
C ILE A 152 -53.27 -3.65 -2.09
N ILE A 153 -53.00 -3.78 -0.79
CA ILE A 153 -51.93 -4.64 -0.23
C ILE A 153 -52.40 -6.10 -0.14
N GLY A 154 -53.66 -6.29 0.29
CA GLY A 154 -54.23 -7.59 0.52
C GLY A 154 -53.65 -8.31 1.74
N ASP A 155 -54.02 -9.58 1.92
CA ASP A 155 -53.56 -10.39 3.05
C ASP A 155 -53.23 -11.82 2.64
N TYR A 156 -52.48 -12.54 3.48
CA TYR A 156 -52.19 -13.94 3.28
C TYR A 156 -53.43 -14.81 3.37
N THR A 157 -53.58 -15.74 2.45
CA THR A 157 -54.65 -16.74 2.47
C THR A 157 -54.42 -17.83 3.50
N ASN A 158 -53.16 -18.03 3.92
CA ASN A 158 -52.75 -19.11 4.82
C ASN A 158 -51.77 -18.57 5.88
N LEU A 159 -52.10 -18.73 7.17
CA LEU A 159 -51.29 -18.32 8.31
C LEU A 159 -49.93 -19.05 8.34
N THR A 160 -49.88 -20.30 7.90
CA THR A 160 -48.61 -21.08 7.84
C THR A 160 -47.66 -20.49 6.78
N ALA A 161 -48.20 -20.13 5.60
CA ALA A 161 -47.42 -19.47 4.55
C ALA A 161 -46.87 -18.11 5.03
N ARG A 162 -47.70 -17.29 5.71
CA ARG A 162 -47.26 -16.03 6.31
C ARG A 162 -46.09 -16.21 7.28
N LYS A 163 -46.23 -17.18 8.22
CA LYS A 163 -45.13 -17.46 9.17
C LYS A 163 -43.87 -17.91 8.47
N ALA A 164 -43.97 -18.84 7.49
CA ALA A 164 -42.85 -19.34 6.74
C ALA A 164 -42.11 -18.21 5.98
N ASP A 165 -42.83 -17.36 5.27
CA ASP A 165 -42.29 -16.24 4.50
C ASP A 165 -41.53 -15.25 5.41
N ASN A 166 -42.14 -14.88 6.55
CA ASN A 166 -41.51 -13.99 7.52
C ASN A 166 -40.22 -14.59 8.13
N TYR A 167 -40.21 -15.90 8.48
CA TYR A 167 -39.03 -16.55 9.00
C TYR A 167 -37.93 -16.68 7.91
N ILE A 168 -38.28 -16.96 6.66
CA ILE A 168 -37.33 -17.00 5.53
C ILE A 168 -36.72 -15.61 5.35
N GLY A 169 -37.54 -14.55 5.31
CA GLY A 169 -37.05 -13.17 5.20
C GLY A 169 -36.11 -12.77 6.34
N LEU A 170 -36.44 -13.17 7.59
CA LEU A 170 -35.60 -12.94 8.75
C LEU A 170 -34.23 -13.65 8.61
N VAL A 171 -34.22 -14.92 8.22
CA VAL A 171 -32.98 -15.71 8.02
C VAL A 171 -32.11 -15.07 6.94
N PHE A 172 -32.69 -14.66 5.82
CA PHE A 172 -31.95 -13.95 4.77
C PHE A 172 -31.38 -12.63 5.26
N SER A 173 -32.14 -11.86 6.03
CA SER A 173 -31.67 -10.59 6.61
C SER A 173 -30.45 -10.82 7.53
N PHE A 174 -30.47 -11.84 8.36
CA PHE A 174 -29.32 -12.20 9.18
C PHE A 174 -28.09 -12.59 8.35
N LEU A 175 -28.27 -13.35 7.27
CA LEU A 175 -27.16 -13.73 6.38
C LEU A 175 -26.53 -12.51 5.70
N VAL A 176 -27.34 -11.54 5.27
CA VAL A 176 -26.81 -10.31 4.66
C VAL A 176 -26.10 -9.45 5.68
N ILE A 177 -26.69 -9.24 6.86
CA ILE A 177 -26.05 -8.48 7.95
C ILE A 177 -24.73 -9.16 8.38
N TYR A 178 -24.74 -10.49 8.51
CA TYR A 178 -23.50 -11.24 8.79
C TYR A 178 -22.42 -11.00 7.74
N SER A 179 -22.79 -11.01 6.46
CA SER A 179 -21.85 -10.75 5.36
C SER A 179 -21.26 -9.34 5.44
N PHE A 180 -22.08 -8.33 5.75
CA PHE A 180 -21.62 -6.96 5.95
C PHE A 180 -20.66 -6.83 7.14
N LEU A 181 -21.07 -7.35 8.30
CA LEU A 181 -20.24 -7.29 9.50
C LEU A 181 -18.91 -8.03 9.30
N SER A 182 -18.92 -9.15 8.59
CA SER A 182 -17.70 -9.90 8.26
C SER A 182 -16.77 -9.09 7.35
N ALA A 183 -17.32 -8.43 6.33
CA ALA A 183 -16.54 -7.57 5.42
C ALA A 183 -15.91 -6.38 6.16
N ILE A 184 -16.67 -5.71 7.01
CA ILE A 184 -16.17 -4.60 7.85
C ILE A 184 -15.06 -5.08 8.78
N LYS A 185 -15.30 -6.18 9.51
CA LYS A 185 -14.33 -6.73 10.45
C LYS A 185 -13.02 -7.10 9.74
N MET A 186 -13.09 -7.71 8.57
CA MET A 186 -11.91 -8.08 7.79
C MET A 186 -11.13 -6.84 7.34
N ASN A 187 -11.82 -5.81 6.85
CA ASN A 187 -11.18 -4.55 6.46
C ASN A 187 -10.56 -3.84 7.67
N TYR A 188 -11.29 -3.75 8.78
CA TYR A 188 -10.78 -3.15 10.02
C TYR A 188 -9.51 -3.86 10.53
N ILE A 189 -9.50 -5.19 10.55
CA ILE A 189 -8.32 -5.96 10.95
C ILE A 189 -7.14 -5.66 10.02
N HIS A 190 -7.38 -5.60 8.71
CA HIS A 190 -6.33 -5.32 7.74
C HIS A 190 -5.72 -3.92 7.93
N GLU A 191 -6.55 -2.88 8.08
CA GLU A 191 -6.08 -1.52 8.34
C GLU A 191 -5.40 -1.38 9.71
N TYR A 192 -5.93 -2.06 10.73
CA TYR A 192 -5.32 -2.10 12.05
C TYR A 192 -3.91 -2.73 12.03
N GLU A 193 -3.75 -3.88 11.34
CA GLU A 193 -2.44 -4.52 11.22
C GLU A 193 -1.45 -3.68 10.41
N ARG A 194 -1.91 -2.98 9.36
CA ARG A 194 -1.10 -2.01 8.62
C ARG A 194 -0.64 -0.86 9.50
N ALA A 195 -1.56 -0.23 10.23
CA ALA A 195 -1.23 0.86 11.14
C ALA A 195 -0.23 0.42 12.21
N LYS A 196 -0.46 -0.75 12.82
CA LYS A 196 0.42 -1.34 13.83
C LYS A 196 1.80 -1.67 13.30
N MET A 197 1.90 -2.17 12.06
CA MET A 197 3.19 -2.42 11.41
C MET A 197 3.93 -1.11 11.14
N SER A 198 3.24 -0.10 10.65
CA SER A 198 3.82 1.24 10.44
C SER A 198 4.37 1.84 11.74
N ASP A 199 3.61 1.72 12.85
CA ASP A 199 4.03 2.24 14.16
C ASP A 199 5.25 1.48 14.71
N ARG A 200 5.29 0.14 14.55
CA ARG A 200 6.46 -0.66 14.90
C ARG A 200 7.69 -0.27 14.09
N LEU A 201 7.56 -0.08 12.79
CA LEU A 201 8.67 0.35 11.94
C LEU A 201 9.18 1.74 12.35
N LYS A 202 8.28 2.67 12.65
CA LYS A 202 8.62 4.00 13.15
C LYS A 202 9.36 3.94 14.50
N SER A 203 8.91 3.09 15.42
CA SER A 203 9.57 2.93 16.72
C SER A 203 10.95 2.29 16.59
N ALA A 204 11.10 1.26 15.76
CA ALA A 204 12.38 0.65 15.46
C ALA A 204 13.36 1.65 14.80
N PHE A 205 12.85 2.52 13.91
CA PHE A 205 13.63 3.61 13.31
C PHE A 205 14.21 4.54 14.38
N LEU A 206 13.38 5.08 15.26
CA LEU A 206 13.84 6.01 16.30
C LEU A 206 14.86 5.35 17.23
N ALA A 207 14.67 4.08 17.59
CA ALA A 207 15.62 3.34 18.41
C ALA A 207 16.96 3.15 17.69
N ASN A 208 16.94 2.72 16.42
CA ASN A 208 18.15 2.54 15.62
C ASN A 208 18.89 3.86 15.38
N MET A 209 18.15 4.95 15.06
CA MET A 209 18.74 6.28 14.89
C MET A 209 19.42 6.78 16.16
N SER A 210 18.77 6.59 17.31
CA SER A 210 19.36 6.97 18.60
C SER A 210 20.67 6.23 18.85
N HIS A 211 20.76 4.97 18.47
CA HIS A 211 22.00 4.18 18.60
C HIS A 211 23.07 4.64 17.62
N GLU A 212 22.71 4.83 16.33
CA GLU A 212 23.64 5.24 15.27
C GLU A 212 24.17 6.68 15.47
N ILE A 213 23.41 7.56 16.13
CA ILE A 213 23.86 8.90 16.56
C ILE A 213 24.76 8.82 17.79
N ARG A 214 24.42 8.00 18.77
CA ARG A 214 25.16 7.92 20.05
C ARG A 214 26.59 7.41 19.86
N THR A 215 26.81 6.44 18.98
CA THR A 215 28.12 5.82 18.78
C THR A 215 29.17 6.82 18.28
N PRO A 216 28.98 7.55 17.15
CA PRO A 216 29.96 8.56 16.72
C PRO A 216 30.06 9.74 17.69
N LEU A 217 28.96 10.14 18.33
CA LEU A 217 28.99 11.22 19.32
C LEU A 217 29.87 10.87 20.53
N ASN A 218 29.76 9.64 21.04
CA ASN A 218 30.62 9.17 22.12
C ASN A 218 32.11 9.08 21.68
N ALA A 219 32.38 8.70 20.44
CA ALA A 219 33.72 8.72 19.89
C ALA A 219 34.29 10.13 19.78
N ILE A 220 33.50 11.10 19.28
CA ILE A 220 33.89 12.51 19.21
C ILE A 220 34.24 13.03 20.61
N VAL A 221 33.37 12.82 21.60
CA VAL A 221 33.57 13.28 22.99
C VAL A 221 34.82 12.60 23.60
N GLY A 222 34.96 11.28 23.42
CA GLY A 222 36.09 10.53 23.98
C GLY A 222 37.43 10.96 23.39
N PHE A 223 37.56 11.04 22.06
CA PHE A 223 38.80 11.48 21.42
C PHE A 223 39.10 12.96 21.68
N SER A 224 38.08 13.83 21.75
CA SER A 224 38.28 15.22 22.10
C SER A 224 38.81 15.39 23.54
N SER A 225 38.36 14.53 24.47
CA SER A 225 38.88 14.54 25.84
C SER A 225 40.34 14.06 25.88
N LEU A 226 40.72 13.06 25.08
CA LEU A 226 42.11 12.60 24.98
C LEU A 226 43.03 13.63 24.34
N ILE A 227 42.59 14.38 23.33
CA ILE A 227 43.37 15.46 22.70
C ILE A 227 43.75 16.54 23.73
N ALA A 228 42.88 16.80 24.74
CA ALA A 228 43.13 17.76 25.78
C ALA A 228 44.16 17.31 26.83
N ASP A 229 44.52 16.03 26.84
CA ASP A 229 45.54 15.51 27.76
C ASP A 229 46.95 15.90 27.31
N THR A 230 47.72 16.46 28.25
CA THR A 230 49.09 16.95 28.00
C THR A 230 50.14 15.88 27.91
N GLU A 231 49.86 14.66 28.40
CA GLU A 231 50.80 13.55 28.41
C GLU A 231 50.82 12.71 27.11
N ILE A 232 49.92 13.00 26.16
CA ILE A 232 49.78 12.28 24.91
C ILE A 232 50.76 12.80 23.82
N SER A 233 51.31 11.90 23.01
CA SER A 233 52.20 12.25 21.92
C SER A 233 51.51 13.07 20.82
N GLU A 234 52.24 13.93 20.11
CA GLU A 234 51.69 14.69 18.98
C GLU A 234 51.18 13.78 17.85
N SER A 235 51.78 12.60 17.66
CA SER A 235 51.30 11.59 16.70
C SER A 235 49.94 11.07 17.08
N ASP A 236 49.69 10.77 18.36
CA ASP A 236 48.39 10.29 18.87
C ASP A 236 47.34 11.39 18.84
N LYS A 237 47.70 12.62 19.15
CA LYS A 237 46.79 13.77 19.02
C LYS A 237 46.31 13.95 17.58
N GLN A 238 47.22 13.80 16.60
CA GLN A 238 46.85 13.90 15.19
C GLN A 238 45.88 12.76 14.79
N MET A 239 46.15 11.52 15.22
CA MET A 239 45.30 10.36 15.00
C MET A 239 43.89 10.61 15.64
N PHE A 240 43.81 11.10 16.88
CA PHE A 240 42.55 11.40 17.55
C PHE A 240 41.78 12.53 16.85
N LYS A 241 42.49 13.55 16.35
CA LYS A 241 41.84 14.62 15.55
C LYS A 241 41.21 14.09 14.28
N GLU A 242 41.89 13.19 13.58
CA GLU A 242 41.31 12.53 12.37
C GLU A 242 40.08 11.70 12.72
N GLN A 243 40.09 10.99 13.87
CA GLN A 243 38.93 10.24 14.35
C GLN A 243 37.74 11.16 14.68
N VAL A 244 37.99 12.34 15.30
CA VAL A 244 36.94 13.33 15.57
C VAL A 244 36.32 13.84 14.27
N ILE A 245 37.16 14.21 13.29
CA ILE A 245 36.68 14.69 11.98
C ILE A 245 35.83 13.60 11.29
N THR A 246 36.37 12.38 11.18
CA THR A 246 35.68 11.25 10.51
C THR A 246 34.33 10.93 11.14
N ASN A 247 34.26 10.91 12.48
CA ASN A 247 32.98 10.64 13.15
C ASN A 247 32.00 11.83 13.06
N SER A 248 32.52 13.08 12.95
CA SER A 248 31.69 14.27 12.74
C SER A 248 31.07 14.28 11.34
N ASP A 249 31.85 13.99 10.30
CA ASP A 249 31.38 13.89 8.91
C ASP A 249 30.34 12.77 8.75
N TYR A 250 30.58 11.63 9.39
CA TYR A 250 29.60 10.53 9.43
C TYR A 250 28.29 10.96 10.10
N LEU A 251 28.36 11.68 11.23
CA LEU A 251 27.18 12.14 11.94
C LEU A 251 26.38 13.16 11.11
N LEU A 252 27.07 14.08 10.43
CA LEU A 252 26.43 15.05 9.52
C LEU A 252 25.71 14.35 8.38
N SER A 253 26.37 13.41 7.71
CA SER A 253 25.74 12.60 6.64
C SER A 253 24.51 11.84 7.13
N LEU A 254 24.56 11.27 8.35
CA LEU A 254 23.44 10.59 8.95
C LEU A 254 22.24 11.53 9.19
N ILE A 255 22.51 12.74 9.69
CA ILE A 255 21.47 13.75 9.91
C ILE A 255 20.84 14.19 8.59
N GLU A 256 21.64 14.40 7.55
CA GLU A 256 21.16 14.73 6.20
C GLU A 256 20.26 13.63 5.64
N ASP A 257 20.64 12.35 5.76
CA ASP A 257 19.83 11.22 5.36
C ASP A 257 18.48 11.18 6.09
N ILE A 258 18.47 11.45 7.41
CA ILE A 258 17.23 11.48 8.21
C ILE A 258 16.31 12.64 7.76
N ILE A 259 16.88 13.82 7.47
CA ILE A 259 16.11 14.97 6.97
C ILE A 259 15.53 14.66 5.60
N ASP A 260 16.30 14.06 4.71
CA ASP A 260 15.83 13.69 3.37
C ASP A 260 14.70 12.66 3.45
N VAL A 261 14.81 11.63 4.27
CA VAL A 261 13.72 10.68 4.51
C VAL A 261 12.48 11.38 5.04
N SER A 262 12.63 12.32 5.99
CA SER A 262 11.49 13.07 6.54
C SER A 262 10.80 13.95 5.48
N LYS A 263 11.58 14.57 4.58
CA LYS A 263 11.04 15.37 3.46
C LYS A 263 10.31 14.50 2.44
N ILE A 264 10.82 13.30 2.16
CA ILE A 264 10.17 12.33 1.27
C ILE A 264 8.85 11.86 1.88
N GLU A 265 8.83 11.50 3.18
CA GLU A 265 7.60 11.07 3.87
C GLU A 265 6.50 12.13 3.91
N SER A 266 6.88 13.40 3.96
CA SER A 266 5.94 14.53 3.95
C SER A 266 5.63 15.07 2.56
N ASP A 267 6.11 14.40 1.49
CA ASP A 267 5.95 14.83 0.10
C ASP A 267 6.51 16.25 -0.17
N GLN A 268 7.55 16.63 0.59
CA GLN A 268 8.16 17.96 0.54
C GLN A 268 9.50 17.99 -0.17
N LEU A 269 10.01 16.84 -0.63
CA LEU A 269 11.26 16.80 -1.37
C LEU A 269 11.05 17.37 -2.78
N THR A 270 11.66 18.49 -3.06
CA THR A 270 11.69 19.08 -4.41
C THR A 270 12.98 18.69 -5.12
N VAL A 271 12.88 18.30 -6.40
CA VAL A 271 14.02 17.99 -7.26
C VAL A 271 14.23 19.12 -8.28
N ASN A 272 15.48 19.49 -8.52
CA ASN A 272 15.86 20.52 -9.48
C ASN A 272 16.45 19.88 -10.73
N LEU A 273 15.58 19.49 -11.66
CA LEU A 273 15.98 18.81 -12.89
C LEU A 273 16.74 19.78 -13.82
N LYS A 274 17.92 19.37 -14.23
CA LYS A 274 18.79 20.08 -15.18
C LYS A 274 19.39 19.08 -16.16
N ASN A 275 19.77 19.57 -17.32
CA ASN A 275 20.52 18.76 -18.27
C ASN A 275 21.99 18.72 -17.83
N VAL A 276 22.46 17.57 -17.37
CA VAL A 276 23.77 17.36 -16.75
C VAL A 276 24.59 16.39 -17.58
N ASP A 277 25.84 16.72 -17.85
CA ASP A 277 26.80 15.73 -18.35
C ASP A 277 27.26 14.85 -17.22
N VAL A 278 26.80 13.59 -17.22
CA VAL A 278 27.06 12.66 -16.12
C VAL A 278 28.45 12.00 -16.20
N VAL A 279 29.16 12.09 -17.33
CA VAL A 279 30.48 11.48 -17.48
C VAL A 279 31.51 12.11 -16.54
N PRO A 280 31.74 13.43 -16.54
CA PRO A 280 32.68 14.05 -15.60
C PRO A 280 32.23 13.90 -14.15
N LEU A 281 30.91 13.89 -13.86
CA LEU A 281 30.40 13.66 -12.52
C LEU A 281 30.82 12.27 -12.00
N ILE A 282 30.56 11.22 -12.79
CA ILE A 282 30.91 9.84 -12.42
C ILE A 282 32.42 9.66 -12.28
N MET A 283 33.21 10.22 -13.21
CA MET A 283 34.68 10.15 -13.15
C MET A 283 35.21 10.78 -11.86
N ASN A 284 34.71 11.94 -11.44
CA ASN A 284 35.10 12.61 -10.21
C ASN A 284 34.74 11.76 -8.97
N ILE A 285 33.55 11.14 -8.95
CA ILE A 285 33.13 10.25 -7.86
C ILE A 285 34.03 9.01 -7.80
N VAL A 286 34.27 8.34 -8.92
CA VAL A 286 35.15 7.16 -9.02
C VAL A 286 36.53 7.49 -8.52
N GLN A 287 37.12 8.61 -8.98
CA GLN A 287 38.47 9.03 -8.55
C GLN A 287 38.50 9.32 -7.03
N ALA A 288 37.50 9.98 -6.48
CA ALA A 288 37.42 10.25 -5.04
C ALA A 288 37.35 8.94 -4.22
N PHE A 289 36.57 7.97 -4.65
CA PHE A 289 36.49 6.67 -3.99
C PHE A 289 37.78 5.88 -4.13
N GLN A 290 38.44 5.88 -5.31
CA GLN A 290 39.71 5.20 -5.50
C GLN A 290 40.80 5.73 -4.54
N LEU A 291 40.85 7.05 -4.32
CA LEU A 291 41.80 7.67 -3.39
C LEU A 291 41.46 7.40 -1.91
N ALA A 292 40.21 7.16 -1.61
CA ALA A 292 39.73 6.92 -0.23
C ALA A 292 39.83 5.44 0.21
N ILE A 293 40.17 4.52 -0.71
CA ILE A 293 40.34 3.10 -0.35
C ILE A 293 41.48 2.94 0.62
N PRO A 294 41.27 2.27 1.78
CA PRO A 294 42.34 1.98 2.72
C PRO A 294 43.42 1.07 2.10
N ASN A 295 44.70 1.31 2.39
CA ASN A 295 45.82 0.49 1.93
C ASN A 295 45.71 -1.00 2.32
N SER A 296 44.85 -1.33 3.26
CA SER A 296 44.55 -2.69 3.70
C SER A 296 43.65 -3.47 2.74
N LYS A 297 43.00 -2.81 1.79
CA LYS A 297 42.11 -3.41 0.78
C LYS A 297 42.81 -3.41 -0.59
N ASN A 298 42.76 -4.55 -1.27
CA ASN A 298 43.25 -4.68 -2.66
C ASN A 298 42.07 -4.54 -3.63
N VAL A 299 41.45 -3.33 -3.67
CA VAL A 299 40.27 -3.04 -4.49
C VAL A 299 40.58 -1.92 -5.48
N GLN A 300 40.15 -2.09 -6.72
CA GLN A 300 40.26 -1.07 -7.76
C GLN A 300 38.85 -0.56 -8.11
N VAL A 301 38.66 0.77 -8.17
CA VAL A 301 37.41 1.39 -8.62
C VAL A 301 37.63 1.98 -10.01
N VAL A 302 36.82 1.53 -10.99
CA VAL A 302 36.94 1.93 -12.38
C VAL A 302 35.66 2.51 -12.95
N CYS A 303 35.80 3.41 -13.93
CA CYS A 303 34.70 3.93 -14.72
C CYS A 303 34.60 3.15 -16.03
N GLY A 304 33.47 2.45 -16.25
CA GLY A 304 33.21 1.65 -17.44
C GLY A 304 32.65 2.46 -18.62
N ILE A 305 32.33 3.76 -18.42
CA ILE A 305 31.73 4.60 -19.45
C ILE A 305 32.73 4.89 -20.56
N ARG A 306 32.38 4.52 -21.79
CA ARG A 306 33.26 4.69 -22.97
C ARG A 306 32.91 5.96 -23.76
N MET A 307 31.83 6.64 -23.47
CA MET A 307 31.42 7.89 -24.13
C MET A 307 32.14 9.08 -23.51
N SER A 308 32.45 10.06 -24.35
CA SER A 308 33.10 11.30 -23.89
C SER A 308 32.11 12.27 -23.23
N GLN A 309 30.82 12.14 -23.54
CA GLN A 309 29.75 12.99 -23.04
C GLN A 309 28.44 12.20 -22.99
N LEU A 310 27.64 12.39 -21.94
CA LEU A 310 26.31 11.79 -21.78
C LEU A 310 25.40 12.74 -21.02
N MET A 311 24.47 13.36 -21.75
CA MET A 311 23.55 14.36 -21.20
C MET A 311 22.29 13.68 -20.64
N VAL A 312 21.99 13.90 -19.36
CA VAL A 312 20.85 13.33 -18.65
C VAL A 312 20.09 14.47 -17.94
N THR A 313 18.76 14.47 -18.06
CA THR A 313 17.91 15.43 -17.32
C THR A 313 17.68 14.92 -15.89
N VAL A 314 18.43 15.47 -14.93
CA VAL A 314 18.43 14.97 -13.56
C VAL A 314 18.82 16.08 -12.57
N ASP A 315 18.49 15.89 -11.29
CA ASP A 315 19.09 16.67 -10.20
C ASP A 315 20.49 16.09 -9.89
N GLN A 316 21.54 16.88 -10.21
CA GLN A 316 22.93 16.44 -10.06
C GLN A 316 23.26 16.03 -8.64
N ILE A 317 22.78 16.76 -7.62
CA ILE A 317 23.07 16.50 -6.21
C ILE A 317 22.47 15.15 -5.81
N ARG A 318 21.23 14.90 -6.21
CA ARG A 318 20.52 13.65 -5.92
C ARG A 318 21.09 12.46 -6.68
N LEU A 319 21.50 12.64 -7.92
CA LEU A 319 22.21 11.60 -8.67
C LEU A 319 23.54 11.24 -8.00
N GLU A 320 24.32 12.26 -7.59
CA GLU A 320 25.56 12.05 -6.85
C GLU A 320 25.31 11.31 -5.54
N GLN A 321 24.26 11.64 -4.79
CA GLN A 321 23.87 10.97 -3.55
C GLN A 321 23.58 9.48 -3.77
N ILE A 322 22.84 9.12 -4.83
CA ILE A 322 22.57 7.72 -5.20
C ILE A 322 23.86 6.99 -5.50
N LEU A 323 24.70 7.54 -6.38
CA LEU A 323 25.95 6.92 -6.80
C LEU A 323 26.93 6.72 -5.64
N ARG A 324 27.10 7.74 -4.79
CA ARG A 324 27.95 7.68 -3.58
C ARG A 324 27.48 6.60 -2.63
N ASN A 325 26.18 6.46 -2.42
CA ASN A 325 25.62 5.44 -1.54
C ASN A 325 25.87 4.03 -2.09
N LEU A 326 25.66 3.79 -3.39
CA LEU A 326 25.91 2.49 -4.01
C LEU A 326 27.41 2.16 -3.99
N LEU A 327 28.28 3.12 -4.31
CA LEU A 327 29.73 2.94 -4.25
C LEU A 327 30.26 2.70 -2.83
N ALA A 328 29.74 3.43 -1.84
CA ALA A 328 30.10 3.21 -0.44
C ALA A 328 29.77 1.79 0.02
N ASN A 329 28.60 1.26 -0.41
CA ASN A 329 28.26 -0.14 -0.15
C ASN A 329 29.20 -1.10 -0.88
N ALA A 330 29.51 -0.87 -2.15
CA ALA A 330 30.44 -1.70 -2.91
C ALA A 330 31.83 -1.77 -2.25
N VAL A 331 32.44 -0.62 -1.89
CA VAL A 331 33.74 -0.55 -1.20
C VAL A 331 33.69 -1.22 0.18
N LYS A 332 32.57 -1.07 0.88
CA LYS A 332 32.35 -1.66 2.21
C LYS A 332 32.39 -3.19 2.15
N PHE A 333 31.71 -3.80 1.17
CA PHE A 333 31.51 -5.24 1.07
C PHE A 333 32.48 -5.96 0.13
N THR A 334 33.44 -5.25 -0.46
CA THR A 334 34.55 -5.81 -1.28
C THR A 334 35.85 -5.64 -0.54
N ASP A 335 36.57 -6.73 -0.30
CA ASP A 335 37.88 -6.71 0.33
C ASP A 335 39.00 -6.80 -0.72
N GLU A 336 38.77 -7.47 -1.83
CA GLU A 336 39.70 -7.57 -2.97
C GLU A 336 38.95 -7.69 -4.30
N GLY A 337 39.52 -7.17 -5.38
CA GLY A 337 38.99 -7.21 -6.74
C GLY A 337 38.64 -5.85 -7.31
N GLU A 338 37.51 -5.75 -8.02
CA GLU A 338 37.15 -4.57 -8.79
C GLU A 338 35.72 -4.10 -8.51
N ILE A 339 35.54 -2.77 -8.52
CA ILE A 339 34.26 -2.10 -8.50
C ILE A 339 34.14 -1.26 -9.76
N GLU A 340 33.12 -1.51 -10.60
CA GLU A 340 32.90 -0.82 -11.87
C GLU A 340 31.63 0.00 -11.81
N VAL A 341 31.74 1.29 -12.19
CA VAL A 341 30.56 2.18 -12.39
C VAL A 341 30.35 2.37 -13.88
N ASN A 342 29.15 2.09 -14.35
CA ASN A 342 28.80 2.25 -15.76
C ASN A 342 27.47 2.98 -15.93
N CYS A 343 27.25 3.57 -17.11
CA CYS A 343 26.00 4.13 -17.55
C CYS A 343 25.81 3.88 -19.04
N ILE A 344 24.66 3.34 -19.42
CA ILE A 344 24.28 3.11 -20.82
C ILE A 344 22.92 3.69 -21.08
N GLN A 345 22.66 4.08 -22.32
CA GLN A 345 21.30 4.44 -22.77
C GLN A 345 20.67 3.22 -23.43
N GLU A 346 19.50 2.83 -22.92
CA GLU A 346 18.72 1.74 -23.47
C GLU A 346 17.26 2.16 -23.61
N ASN A 347 16.77 2.19 -24.85
CA ASN A 347 15.45 2.72 -25.20
C ASN A 347 15.26 4.16 -24.66
N ASP A 348 14.20 4.39 -23.89
CA ASP A 348 13.83 5.68 -23.29
C ASP A 348 14.42 5.86 -21.86
N PHE A 349 15.47 5.10 -21.50
CA PHE A 349 16.07 5.16 -20.17
C PHE A 349 17.59 5.20 -20.22
N PHE A 350 18.18 5.94 -19.27
CA PHE A 350 19.57 5.79 -18.88
C PHE A 350 19.67 4.76 -17.74
N ILE A 351 20.45 3.71 -17.93
CA ILE A 351 20.68 2.66 -16.94
C ILE A 351 22.07 2.83 -16.35
N PHE A 352 22.10 3.17 -15.08
CA PHE A 352 23.32 3.24 -14.28
C PHE A 352 23.55 1.91 -13.58
N SER A 353 24.80 1.47 -13.47
CA SER A 353 25.16 0.26 -12.74
C SER A 353 26.41 0.47 -11.90
N VAL A 354 26.39 -0.13 -10.70
CA VAL A 354 27.56 -0.28 -9.82
C VAL A 354 27.74 -1.77 -9.57
N LYS A 355 28.81 -2.32 -10.14
CA LYS A 355 29.20 -3.74 -10.03
C LYS A 355 30.32 -3.87 -9.02
N ASP A 356 30.24 -4.83 -8.13
CA ASP A 356 31.25 -5.21 -7.16
C ASP A 356 31.62 -6.71 -7.24
N SER A 357 32.81 -7.06 -6.85
CA SER A 357 33.30 -8.44 -6.70
C SER A 357 33.25 -8.91 -5.23
N GLY A 358 32.35 -8.36 -4.42
CA GLY A 358 32.28 -8.61 -2.99
C GLY A 358 31.56 -9.92 -2.61
N ILE A 359 31.06 -9.95 -1.39
CA ILE A 359 30.48 -11.15 -0.78
C ILE A 359 29.15 -11.61 -1.44
N GLY A 360 28.50 -10.75 -2.22
CA GLY A 360 27.17 -11.01 -2.79
C GLY A 360 26.04 -11.00 -1.76
N ILE A 361 24.80 -11.18 -2.26
CA ILE A 361 23.56 -11.07 -1.49
C ILE A 361 22.70 -12.31 -1.74
N ASP A 362 22.23 -12.93 -0.64
CA ASP A 362 21.34 -14.08 -0.70
C ASP A 362 20.03 -13.72 -1.44
N PRO A 363 19.51 -14.59 -2.33
CA PRO A 363 18.27 -14.36 -3.06
C PRO A 363 17.07 -13.99 -2.19
N GLU A 364 16.99 -14.50 -0.96
CA GLU A 364 15.90 -14.17 -0.03
C GLU A 364 15.94 -12.69 0.43
N HIS A 365 17.12 -12.07 0.40
CA HIS A 365 17.32 -10.70 0.84
C HIS A 365 17.29 -9.68 -0.29
N GLN A 366 17.47 -10.06 -1.55
CA GLN A 366 17.57 -9.14 -2.70
C GLN A 366 16.31 -8.27 -2.89
N GLN A 367 15.14 -8.76 -2.49
CA GLN A 367 13.89 -7.99 -2.59
C GLN A 367 13.70 -7.00 -1.45
N VAL A 368 14.27 -7.27 -0.28
CA VAL A 368 14.02 -6.51 0.95
C VAL A 368 15.15 -5.54 1.32
N ILE A 369 16.33 -5.60 0.68
CA ILE A 369 17.44 -4.69 0.98
C ILE A 369 17.15 -3.21 0.70
N PHE A 370 16.16 -2.93 -0.13
CA PHE A 370 15.67 -1.57 -0.41
C PHE A 370 14.56 -1.13 0.54
N ASP A 371 14.12 -1.99 1.48
CA ASP A 371 13.15 -1.62 2.49
C ASP A 371 13.82 -0.83 3.60
N ARG A 372 13.03 -0.01 4.29
CA ARG A 372 13.54 0.84 5.37
C ARG A 372 14.19 0.01 6.46
N PHE A 373 15.41 0.43 6.88
CA PHE A 373 16.11 -0.10 8.04
C PHE A 373 16.51 -1.58 7.95
N MET A 374 16.46 -2.13 6.73
CA MET A 374 16.94 -3.48 6.52
C MET A 374 18.47 -3.55 6.67
N LYS A 375 18.87 -4.40 7.60
CA LYS A 375 20.26 -4.86 7.76
C LYS A 375 20.23 -6.37 7.65
N ILE A 376 21.12 -6.93 6.87
CA ILE A 376 21.27 -8.39 6.78
C ILE A 376 22.15 -8.81 7.95
N ASP A 377 21.58 -9.51 8.95
CA ASP A 377 22.30 -10.06 10.10
C ASP A 377 23.03 -11.38 9.70
N ASN A 378 24.24 -11.27 9.22
CA ASN A 378 25.15 -12.41 9.10
C ASN A 378 26.21 -12.32 10.20
N HIS A 379 26.54 -13.43 10.84
CA HIS A 379 27.50 -13.52 11.96
C HIS A 379 28.91 -12.93 11.69
N LYS A 380 29.26 -12.66 10.42
CA LYS A 380 30.50 -11.95 10.01
C LYS A 380 30.31 -10.45 9.82
N GLN A 381 29.07 -9.93 9.83
CA GLN A 381 28.75 -8.52 9.47
C GLN A 381 28.63 -7.58 10.66
N HIS A 382 28.77 -8.05 11.91
CA HIS A 382 28.86 -7.17 13.08
C HIS A 382 29.99 -6.12 13.01
N LEU A 383 30.91 -6.27 12.07
CA LEU A 383 32.02 -5.34 11.82
C LEU A 383 31.66 -4.16 10.91
N TYR A 384 30.54 -4.23 10.18
CA TYR A 384 30.19 -3.21 9.18
C TYR A 384 29.05 -2.29 9.67
N ARG A 385 29.41 -1.08 10.13
CA ARG A 385 28.46 -0.01 10.48
C ARG A 385 27.63 0.40 9.27
N GLY A 386 26.36 0.74 9.49
CA GLY A 386 25.48 1.31 8.46
C GLY A 386 24.09 1.52 8.98
N THR A 387 23.42 2.57 8.50
CA THR A 387 22.12 3.03 8.99
C THR A 387 20.94 2.19 8.48
N GLY A 388 21.12 1.48 7.35
CA GLY A 388 20.03 0.84 6.61
C GLY A 388 19.09 1.84 5.91
N ILE A 389 19.51 3.11 5.83
CA ILE A 389 18.74 4.19 5.18
C ILE A 389 19.17 4.36 3.73
N GLY A 390 20.45 4.22 3.42
CA GLY A 390 21.02 4.63 2.15
C GLY A 390 20.35 3.95 0.94
N LEU A 391 20.20 2.62 0.92
CA LEU A 391 19.54 1.93 -0.19
C LEU A 391 18.07 2.29 -0.31
N PHE A 392 17.37 2.46 0.81
CA PHE A 392 15.99 2.96 0.82
C PHE A 392 15.91 4.37 0.24
N LEU A 393 16.79 5.29 0.67
CA LEU A 393 16.85 6.66 0.14
C LEU A 393 17.16 6.66 -1.36
N SER A 394 18.12 5.84 -1.81
CA SER A 394 18.40 5.67 -3.23
C SER A 394 17.18 5.21 -4.01
N LYS A 395 16.40 4.25 -3.50
CA LYS A 395 15.16 3.80 -4.11
C LYS A 395 14.15 4.94 -4.24
N GLN A 396 13.93 5.69 -3.18
CA GLN A 396 12.97 6.80 -3.18
C GLN A 396 13.38 7.90 -4.16
N LEU A 397 14.65 8.26 -4.22
CA LEU A 397 15.16 9.25 -5.17
C LEU A 397 14.99 8.80 -6.63
N VAL A 398 15.29 7.53 -6.92
CA VAL A 398 15.10 6.94 -8.26
C VAL A 398 13.60 6.90 -8.64
N GLU A 399 12.71 6.57 -7.72
CA GLU A 399 11.25 6.59 -7.94
C GLU A 399 10.75 8.03 -8.19
N ILE A 400 11.28 9.03 -7.50
CA ILE A 400 10.98 10.46 -7.74
C ILE A 400 11.42 10.89 -9.15
N PHE A 401 12.55 10.35 -9.67
CA PHE A 401 12.97 10.58 -11.06
C PHE A 401 12.12 9.81 -12.09
N GLY A 402 11.16 8.99 -11.67
CA GLY A 402 10.33 8.16 -12.57
C GLY A 402 11.03 6.88 -13.04
N GLY A 403 12.10 6.48 -12.39
CA GLY A 403 12.88 5.28 -12.69
C GLY A 403 12.59 4.10 -11.75
N ARG A 404 13.46 3.10 -11.80
CA ARG A 404 13.46 1.93 -10.90
C ARG A 404 14.87 1.57 -10.48
N ILE A 405 15.03 0.95 -9.30
CA ILE A 405 16.29 0.38 -8.80
C ILE A 405 16.13 -1.12 -8.57
N TRP A 406 17.17 -1.90 -8.88
CA TRP A 406 17.18 -3.35 -8.64
C TRP A 406 18.62 -3.85 -8.44
N VAL A 407 18.75 -5.13 -8.06
CA VAL A 407 20.05 -5.79 -7.86
C VAL A 407 20.04 -7.16 -8.50
N GLU A 408 21.19 -7.54 -9.04
CA GLU A 408 21.54 -8.90 -9.46
C GLU A 408 22.75 -9.32 -8.67
N SER A 409 22.66 -10.41 -7.91
CA SER A 409 23.74 -10.82 -7.02
C SER A 409 23.76 -12.33 -6.81
N GLU A 410 24.97 -12.85 -6.64
CA GLU A 410 25.22 -14.24 -6.27
C GLU A 410 26.23 -14.28 -5.13
N VAL A 411 25.90 -15.04 -4.07
CA VAL A 411 26.77 -15.18 -2.89
C VAL A 411 28.17 -15.67 -3.29
N GLY A 412 29.21 -14.93 -2.90
CA GLY A 412 30.60 -15.21 -3.20
C GLY A 412 31.08 -14.75 -4.58
N LYS A 413 30.22 -14.14 -5.42
CA LYS A 413 30.60 -13.61 -6.73
C LYS A 413 30.42 -12.09 -6.86
N GLY A 414 29.76 -11.46 -5.89
CA GLY A 414 29.52 -10.03 -5.87
C GLY A 414 28.09 -9.66 -6.27
N SER A 415 27.89 -8.36 -6.49
CA SER A 415 26.59 -7.78 -6.81
C SER A 415 26.69 -6.75 -7.91
N ILE A 416 25.59 -6.56 -8.63
CA ILE A 416 25.41 -5.45 -9.57
C ILE A 416 24.12 -4.72 -9.18
N PHE A 417 24.27 -3.51 -8.69
CA PHE A 417 23.16 -2.62 -8.43
C PHE A 417 22.89 -1.79 -9.67
N TYR A 418 21.62 -1.77 -10.09
CA TYR A 418 21.17 -1.02 -11.24
C TYR A 418 20.13 0.01 -10.82
N PHE A 419 20.13 1.16 -11.46
CA PHE A 419 18.98 2.07 -11.46
C PHE A 419 18.78 2.72 -12.81
N SER A 420 17.51 3.03 -13.12
CA SER A 420 17.16 3.69 -14.38
C SER A 420 16.62 5.10 -14.13
N ILE A 421 16.87 6.00 -15.07
CA ILE A 421 16.30 7.36 -15.12
C ILE A 421 15.73 7.54 -16.53
N PRO A 422 14.52 8.10 -16.73
CA PRO A 422 13.99 8.43 -18.06
C PRO A 422 14.92 9.34 -18.84
N ALA A 423 15.00 9.15 -20.18
CA ALA A 423 15.85 9.91 -21.09
C ALA A 423 15.27 11.29 -21.45
#